data_e7607e9e5ac0f970cfca952e01047607
#
_entry.id   e7607e9e5ac0f970cfca952e01047607
#
_cell.length_a   1.000
_cell.length_b   1.000
_cell.length_c   1.000
_cell.angle_alpha   90.00
_cell.angle_beta   90.00
_cell.angle_gamma   90.00
#
_symmetry.space_group_name_H-M   'P 1'
#
loop_
_entity.id
_entity.type
_entity.pdbx_description
1 polymer ?
#
loop_
_entity_poly.entity_id
_entity_poly.type
_entity_poly.pdbx_seq_one_letter_code
_entity_poly.pdbx_strand_id
1 'polypeptide(L)'
;MSTFPAPVLGTPLSPTATRVMLLGAGELGKEVVIALQRLGVEVIAVDRYADAPGHQVAHRAHVVSMTDPQALRQVIEQERPHVVVPEIEAIATDLLVALEDEGAVHVTPTARAAHLTMNREGIRRLAAETLGLPTSPYRFVDTEQALREAIDGGIGYPCVIKPVMSSSGKGQSIIRSADDIAAAWRYAQEGGRVGAGRVIVEGFIEFDYEITLLTVRARGADGQIVTQFCEPIGHRQVDGDYVESWQPHPMSPVALQRSREIALAVTGDLGGLGIFGVELFVAGDQVWFSEVSPRPHDTGMVTLISQVQ
;
A
#
# COMPACT_ATOMS: atom_id res chain seq x y z
N MET A 1 4.45 3.77 25.26
CA MET A 1 3.15 3.08 25.16
C MET A 1 2.13 4.13 24.76
N SER A 2 1.80 4.22 23.48
CA SER A 2 0.71 5.10 23.03
C SER A 2 -0.60 4.55 23.58
N THR A 3 -1.12 5.20 24.62
CA THR A 3 -2.46 4.90 25.11
C THR A 3 -3.45 5.44 24.09
N PHE A 4 -4.04 4.55 23.29
CA PHE A 4 -5.27 4.91 22.59
C PHE A 4 -6.21 5.57 23.63
N PRO A 5 -6.76 6.76 23.31
CA PRO A 5 -7.76 7.32 24.19
C PRO A 5 -8.89 6.30 24.35
N ALA A 6 -9.49 6.29 25.53
CA ALA A 6 -10.63 5.42 25.82
C ALA A 6 -11.64 5.44 24.66
N PRO A 7 -12.40 4.37 24.40
CA PRO A 7 -13.26 4.22 23.22
C PRO A 7 -14.53 5.12 23.32
N VAL A 8 -14.32 6.40 23.55
CA VAL A 8 -15.40 7.40 23.54
C VAL A 8 -15.24 8.21 22.26
N LEU A 9 -16.13 7.98 21.31
CA LEU A 9 -16.23 8.81 20.13
C LEU A 9 -17.03 10.07 20.50
N GLY A 10 -16.41 11.23 20.32
CA GLY A 10 -17.09 12.51 20.50
C GLY A 10 -17.92 12.88 19.28
N THR A 11 -18.82 13.84 19.44
CA THR A 11 -19.66 14.33 18.34
C THR A 11 -18.82 15.10 17.31
N PRO A 12 -18.90 14.78 16.00
CA PRO A 12 -18.23 15.55 14.95
C PRO A 12 -18.54 17.06 15.05
N LEU A 13 -17.58 17.88 14.67
CA LEU A 13 -17.65 19.36 14.71
C LEU A 13 -17.81 19.94 16.12
N SER A 14 -17.51 19.17 17.16
CA SER A 14 -17.51 19.62 18.55
C SER A 14 -16.09 19.55 19.15
N PRO A 15 -15.86 20.19 20.31
CA PRO A 15 -14.56 20.11 21.00
C PRO A 15 -14.15 18.69 21.40
N THR A 16 -15.11 17.77 21.50
CA THR A 16 -14.89 16.36 21.89
C THR A 16 -14.74 15.43 20.68
N ALA A 17 -14.81 15.94 19.45
CA ALA A 17 -14.75 15.13 18.24
C ALA A 17 -13.50 14.25 18.17
N THR A 18 -13.66 12.99 17.79
CA THR A 18 -12.56 12.15 17.34
C THR A 18 -12.27 12.51 15.89
N ARG A 19 -11.06 13.04 15.62
CA ARG A 19 -10.66 13.52 14.30
C ARG A 19 -9.71 12.55 13.63
N VAL A 20 -10.04 12.19 12.39
CA VAL A 20 -9.19 11.40 11.50
C VAL A 20 -8.86 12.23 10.28
N MET A 21 -7.59 12.31 9.93
CA MET A 21 -7.11 12.94 8.71
C MET A 21 -6.76 11.85 7.71
N LEU A 22 -7.38 11.91 6.53
CA LEU A 22 -7.10 11.02 5.42
C LEU A 22 -6.18 11.72 4.42
N LEU A 23 -5.03 11.11 4.11
CA LEU A 23 -4.04 11.58 3.14
C LEU A 23 -4.20 10.82 1.84
N GLY A 24 -4.91 11.40 0.89
CA GLY A 24 -5.45 10.82 -0.32
C GLY A 24 -6.97 10.80 -0.26
N ALA A 25 -7.63 11.46 -1.20
CA ALA A 25 -9.08 11.65 -1.20
C ALA A 25 -9.71 11.27 -2.54
N GLY A 26 -9.15 10.26 -3.22
CA GLY A 26 -9.69 9.66 -4.44
C GLY A 26 -10.96 8.86 -4.18
N GLU A 27 -11.27 7.93 -5.09
CA GLU A 27 -12.48 7.09 -5.04
C GLU A 27 -12.49 6.18 -3.81
N LEU A 28 -11.38 5.47 -3.56
CA LEU A 28 -11.22 4.64 -2.36
C LEU A 28 -11.23 5.51 -1.11
N GLY A 29 -10.55 6.65 -1.12
CA GLY A 29 -10.55 7.62 -0.02
C GLY A 29 -11.95 8.10 0.33
N LYS A 30 -12.81 8.34 -0.67
CA LYS A 30 -14.22 8.69 -0.44
C LYS A 30 -14.98 7.64 0.36
N GLU A 31 -14.80 6.36 0.02
CA GLU A 31 -15.46 5.26 0.75
C GLU A 31 -14.95 5.16 2.19
N VAL A 32 -13.64 5.38 2.42
CA VAL A 32 -13.06 5.45 3.76
C VAL A 32 -13.67 6.60 4.57
N VAL A 33 -13.82 7.80 3.98
CA VAL A 33 -14.49 8.95 4.62
C VAL A 33 -15.91 8.58 5.03
N ILE A 34 -16.69 8.00 4.12
CA ILE A 34 -18.08 7.60 4.39
C ILE A 34 -18.15 6.57 5.52
N ALA A 35 -17.28 5.55 5.49
CA ALA A 35 -17.23 4.53 6.54
C ALA A 35 -16.90 5.14 7.92
N LEU A 36 -15.92 6.03 7.99
CA LEU A 36 -15.56 6.73 9.24
C LEU A 36 -16.71 7.61 9.77
N GLN A 37 -17.43 8.29 8.87
CA GLN A 37 -18.59 9.10 9.27
C GLN A 37 -19.73 8.25 9.81
N ARG A 38 -19.99 7.07 9.25
CA ARG A 38 -20.96 6.11 9.81
C ARG A 38 -20.64 5.72 11.26
N LEU A 39 -19.36 5.71 11.62
CA LEU A 39 -18.89 5.46 12.98
C LEU A 39 -18.91 6.69 13.88
N GLY A 40 -19.34 7.86 13.38
CA GLY A 40 -19.38 9.10 14.15
C GLY A 40 -18.03 9.83 14.27
N VAL A 41 -17.09 9.54 13.37
CA VAL A 41 -15.76 10.16 13.33
C VAL A 41 -15.80 11.45 12.50
N GLU A 42 -15.14 12.49 12.96
CA GLU A 42 -14.91 13.71 12.18
C GLU A 42 -13.74 13.50 11.22
N VAL A 43 -13.98 13.67 9.92
CA VAL A 43 -12.98 13.38 8.88
C VAL A 43 -12.50 14.65 8.20
N ILE A 44 -11.19 14.77 8.12
CA ILE A 44 -10.46 15.79 7.35
C ILE A 44 -9.82 15.10 6.15
N ALA A 45 -10.20 15.49 4.94
CA ALA A 45 -9.65 14.91 3.71
C ALA A 45 -8.61 15.84 3.10
N VAL A 46 -7.44 15.30 2.76
CA VAL A 46 -6.32 16.03 2.17
C VAL A 46 -5.97 15.44 0.83
N ASP A 47 -5.88 16.27 -0.21
CA ASP A 47 -5.40 15.86 -1.52
C ASP A 47 -4.65 17.00 -2.21
N ARG A 48 -3.94 16.69 -3.32
CA ARG A 48 -3.17 17.66 -4.09
C ARG A 48 -4.00 18.54 -5.03
N TYR A 49 -5.27 18.20 -5.26
CA TYR A 49 -6.17 18.91 -6.17
C TYR A 49 -7.53 19.18 -5.51
N ALA A 50 -8.17 20.24 -5.95
CA ALA A 50 -9.48 20.63 -5.44
C ALA A 50 -10.57 19.66 -5.91
N ASP A 51 -11.65 19.61 -5.14
CA ASP A 51 -12.86 18.84 -5.45
C ASP A 51 -12.61 17.33 -5.65
N ALA A 52 -11.54 16.78 -5.04
CA ALA A 52 -11.31 15.37 -4.99
C ALA A 52 -12.55 14.62 -4.46
N PRO A 53 -12.83 13.37 -4.89
CA PRO A 53 -14.04 12.64 -4.50
C PRO A 53 -14.30 12.62 -3.00
N GLY A 54 -13.26 12.42 -2.18
CA GLY A 54 -13.36 12.46 -0.71
C GLY A 54 -13.62 13.83 -0.13
N HIS A 55 -13.16 14.92 -0.79
CA HIS A 55 -13.46 16.30 -0.36
C HIS A 55 -14.96 16.61 -0.35
N GLN A 56 -15.70 16.00 -1.29
CA GLN A 56 -17.15 16.25 -1.44
C GLN A 56 -17.97 15.73 -0.26
N VAL A 57 -17.43 14.81 0.53
CA VAL A 57 -18.14 14.15 1.64
C VAL A 57 -17.48 14.36 2.99
N ALA A 58 -16.24 14.82 3.06
CA ALA A 58 -15.53 15.07 4.32
C ALA A 58 -16.12 16.27 5.08
N HIS A 59 -15.90 16.33 6.40
CA HIS A 59 -16.27 17.49 7.21
C HIS A 59 -15.41 18.71 6.89
N ARG A 60 -14.14 18.51 6.59
CA ARG A 60 -13.20 19.54 6.11
C ARG A 60 -12.30 18.98 5.03
N ALA A 61 -11.83 19.84 4.13
CA ALA A 61 -10.96 19.47 3.01
C ALA A 61 -9.79 20.45 2.90
N HIS A 62 -8.62 19.92 2.55
CA HIS A 62 -7.42 20.71 2.28
C HIS A 62 -6.80 20.29 0.96
N VAL A 63 -6.35 21.29 0.20
CA VAL A 63 -5.62 21.09 -1.05
C VAL A 63 -4.16 21.44 -0.81
N VAL A 64 -3.30 20.42 -0.69
CA VAL A 64 -1.87 20.60 -0.48
C VAL A 64 -1.06 19.52 -1.18
N SER A 65 0.19 19.84 -1.55
CA SER A 65 1.14 18.82 -1.96
C SER A 65 1.57 18.01 -0.74
N MET A 66 1.07 16.79 -0.62
CA MET A 66 1.41 15.90 0.52
C MET A 66 2.86 15.41 0.49
N THR A 67 3.58 15.60 -0.63
CA THR A 67 5.02 15.35 -0.74
C THR A 67 5.87 16.51 -0.20
N ASP A 68 5.26 17.67 0.07
CA ASP A 68 5.91 18.79 0.74
C ASP A 68 5.74 18.62 2.27
N PRO A 69 6.83 18.32 3.01
CA PRO A 69 6.74 18.06 4.44
C PRO A 69 6.33 19.32 5.24
N GLN A 70 6.65 20.52 4.76
CA GLN A 70 6.28 21.75 5.47
C GLN A 70 4.78 22.03 5.33
N ALA A 71 4.26 21.94 4.10
CA ALA A 71 2.84 22.12 3.85
C ALA A 71 1.99 21.07 4.57
N LEU A 72 2.41 19.79 4.55
CA LEU A 72 1.71 18.73 5.25
C LEU A 72 1.74 18.91 6.78
N ARG A 73 2.91 19.26 7.37
CA ARG A 73 3.03 19.55 8.80
C ARG A 73 2.07 20.68 9.21
N GLN A 74 2.03 21.77 8.44
CA GLN A 74 1.16 22.91 8.74
C GLN A 74 -0.32 22.51 8.83
N VAL A 75 -0.80 21.68 7.91
CA VAL A 75 -2.19 21.20 7.94
C VAL A 75 -2.44 20.28 9.13
N ILE A 76 -1.51 19.37 9.45
CA ILE A 76 -1.61 18.49 10.60
C ILE A 76 -1.66 19.31 11.91
N GLU A 77 -0.81 20.30 12.07
CA GLU A 77 -0.77 21.18 13.25
C GLU A 77 -2.04 22.05 13.39
N GLN A 78 -2.58 22.52 12.25
CA GLN A 78 -3.82 23.29 12.21
C GLN A 78 -5.03 22.43 12.65
N GLU A 79 -5.15 21.24 12.08
CA GLU A 79 -6.32 20.37 12.28
C GLU A 79 -6.23 19.50 13.53
N ARG A 80 -5.03 19.22 14.02
CA ARG A 80 -4.75 18.38 15.18
C ARG A 80 -5.53 17.07 15.16
N PRO A 81 -5.38 16.24 14.12
CA PRO A 81 -6.04 14.95 14.05
C PRO A 81 -5.52 14.02 15.16
N HIS A 82 -6.38 13.13 15.66
CA HIS A 82 -5.95 12.07 16.57
C HIS A 82 -5.30 10.93 15.80
N VAL A 83 -5.78 10.70 14.57
CA VAL A 83 -5.27 9.63 13.69
C VAL A 83 -5.04 10.19 12.30
N VAL A 84 -3.93 9.81 11.69
CA VAL A 84 -3.61 10.07 10.28
C VAL A 84 -3.64 8.74 9.53
N VAL A 85 -4.35 8.71 8.40
CA VAL A 85 -4.49 7.52 7.55
C VAL A 85 -3.89 7.83 6.18
N PRO A 86 -2.70 7.34 5.85
CA PRO A 86 -2.15 7.39 4.51
C PRO A 86 -2.97 6.50 3.57
N GLU A 87 -3.48 7.07 2.47
CA GLU A 87 -4.28 6.33 1.49
C GLU A 87 -3.58 6.22 0.14
N ILE A 88 -2.63 7.11 -0.15
CA ILE A 88 -1.82 7.08 -1.37
C ILE A 88 -0.33 6.98 -1.06
N GLU A 89 0.51 6.74 -2.09
CA GLU A 89 1.97 6.64 -1.93
C GLU A 89 2.67 8.01 -1.92
N ALA A 90 2.10 9.04 -2.56
CA ALA A 90 2.75 10.34 -2.75
C ALA A 90 2.63 11.23 -1.50
N ILE A 91 3.29 10.83 -0.41
CA ILE A 91 3.26 11.47 0.90
C ILE A 91 4.69 11.64 1.42
N ALA A 92 4.95 12.71 2.17
CA ALA A 92 6.19 12.92 2.93
C ALA A 92 6.23 11.97 4.15
N THR A 93 6.50 10.68 3.92
CA THR A 93 6.43 9.64 4.96
C THR A 93 7.48 9.81 6.07
N ASP A 94 8.63 10.40 5.77
CA ASP A 94 9.63 10.75 6.80
C ASP A 94 9.06 11.72 7.84
N LEU A 95 8.22 12.66 7.40
CA LEU A 95 7.52 13.56 8.31
C LEU A 95 6.55 12.78 9.20
N LEU A 96 5.80 11.81 8.64
CA LEU A 96 4.86 11.01 9.43
C LEU A 96 5.59 10.18 10.47
N VAL A 97 6.75 9.60 10.13
CA VAL A 97 7.62 8.88 11.09
C VAL A 97 8.04 9.81 12.21
N ALA A 98 8.55 11.00 11.89
CA ALA A 98 8.96 11.97 12.90
C ALA A 98 7.80 12.38 13.82
N LEU A 99 6.61 12.67 13.28
CA LEU A 99 5.44 13.06 14.07
C LEU A 99 4.90 11.92 14.95
N GLU A 100 4.99 10.68 14.49
CA GLU A 100 4.60 9.50 15.28
C GLU A 100 5.61 9.26 16.42
N ASP A 101 6.91 9.39 16.16
CA ASP A 101 7.97 9.28 17.16
C ASP A 101 7.89 10.41 18.22
N GLU A 102 7.52 11.62 17.81
CA GLU A 102 7.22 12.76 18.70
C GLU A 102 5.95 12.54 19.54
N GLY A 103 5.12 11.55 19.18
CA GLY A 103 3.81 11.31 19.80
C GLY A 103 2.77 12.38 19.46
N ALA A 104 3.00 13.16 18.41
CA ALA A 104 2.12 14.24 17.97
C ALA A 104 0.86 13.73 17.25
N VAL A 105 0.97 12.61 16.54
CA VAL A 105 -0.14 11.93 15.85
C VAL A 105 0.01 10.42 15.97
N HIS A 106 -1.10 9.71 15.77
CA HIS A 106 -1.08 8.29 15.54
C HIS A 106 -1.32 8.02 14.05
N VAL A 107 -0.42 7.24 13.42
CA VAL A 107 -0.55 6.85 12.00
C VAL A 107 -1.09 5.43 11.93
N THR A 108 -2.05 5.18 11.08
CA THR A 108 -2.68 3.86 10.90
C THR A 108 -2.39 3.31 9.50
N PRO A 109 -1.80 2.10 9.40
CA PRO A 109 -1.42 1.18 10.49
C PRO A 109 -0.20 1.63 11.30
N THR A 110 0.85 2.18 10.69
CA THR A 110 2.02 2.86 11.28
C THR A 110 2.68 3.76 10.24
N ALA A 111 3.37 4.81 10.67
CA ALA A 111 4.19 5.63 9.77
C ALA A 111 5.32 4.81 9.13
N ARG A 112 5.93 3.88 9.88
CA ARG A 112 6.93 2.93 9.35
C ARG A 112 6.37 2.06 8.22
N ALA A 113 5.15 1.56 8.35
CA ALA A 113 4.52 0.78 7.29
C ALA A 113 4.33 1.61 6.02
N ALA A 114 3.80 2.83 6.13
CA ALA A 114 3.66 3.74 5.00
C ALA A 114 5.02 4.06 4.34
N HIS A 115 6.05 4.33 5.14
CA HIS A 115 7.40 4.65 4.66
C HIS A 115 8.03 3.47 3.90
N LEU A 116 7.99 2.25 4.45
CA LEU A 116 8.59 1.07 3.83
C LEU A 116 7.87 0.65 2.55
N THR A 117 6.55 0.72 2.52
CA THR A 117 5.77 0.26 1.36
C THR A 117 5.77 1.26 0.21
N MET A 118 6.02 2.54 0.50
CA MET A 118 6.21 3.57 -0.53
C MET A 118 7.49 3.35 -1.36
N ASN A 119 8.47 2.68 -0.77
CA ASN A 119 9.75 2.35 -1.40
C ASN A 119 9.83 0.85 -1.69
N ARG A 120 9.74 0.46 -2.98
CA ARG A 120 9.83 -0.95 -3.39
C ARG A 120 11.09 -1.64 -2.88
N GLU A 121 12.22 -0.94 -2.74
CA GLU A 121 13.44 -1.52 -2.19
C GLU A 121 13.25 -1.89 -0.73
N GLY A 122 12.68 -0.99 0.08
CA GLY A 122 12.44 -1.22 1.50
C GLY A 122 11.58 -2.47 1.73
N ILE A 123 10.42 -2.52 1.11
CA ILE A 123 9.49 -3.65 1.31
C ILE A 123 9.99 -4.95 0.68
N ARG A 124 10.68 -4.90 -0.48
CA ARG A 124 11.23 -6.09 -1.12
C ARG A 124 12.35 -6.72 -0.28
N ARG A 125 13.25 -5.91 0.27
CA ARG A 125 14.30 -6.39 1.17
C ARG A 125 13.73 -6.93 2.47
N LEU A 126 12.74 -6.26 3.05
CA LEU A 126 12.03 -6.76 4.22
C LEU A 126 11.46 -8.16 3.96
N ALA A 127 10.68 -8.32 2.88
CA ALA A 127 10.05 -9.59 2.56
C ALA A 127 11.08 -10.70 2.26
N ALA A 128 12.04 -10.45 1.38
CA ALA A 128 12.96 -11.47 0.90
C ALA A 128 14.14 -11.73 1.83
N GLU A 129 14.78 -10.67 2.37
CA GLU A 129 16.05 -10.79 3.09
C GLU A 129 15.83 -10.89 4.61
N THR A 130 14.86 -10.18 5.16
CA THR A 130 14.59 -10.18 6.62
C THR A 130 13.64 -11.30 7.01
N LEU A 131 12.53 -11.44 6.27
CA LEU A 131 11.48 -12.41 6.60
C LEU A 131 11.66 -13.75 5.86
N GLY A 132 12.54 -13.82 4.86
CA GLY A 132 12.77 -15.04 4.07
C GLY A 132 11.56 -15.52 3.29
N LEU A 133 10.65 -14.62 2.93
CA LEU A 133 9.44 -14.96 2.18
C LEU A 133 9.77 -15.28 0.72
N PRO A 134 9.02 -16.19 0.08
CA PRO A 134 9.14 -16.43 -1.35
C PRO A 134 8.82 -15.15 -2.13
N THR A 135 9.76 -14.70 -2.97
CA THR A 135 9.60 -13.55 -3.87
C THR A 135 10.21 -13.88 -5.23
N SER A 136 9.92 -13.06 -6.25
CA SER A 136 10.72 -13.11 -7.49
C SER A 136 12.20 -12.91 -7.18
N PRO A 137 13.12 -13.56 -7.90
CA PRO A 137 14.54 -13.17 -7.90
C PRO A 137 14.64 -11.70 -8.34
N TYR A 138 15.48 -10.90 -7.69
CA TYR A 138 15.53 -9.47 -8.01
C TYR A 138 16.92 -8.87 -7.86
N ARG A 139 17.12 -7.70 -8.49
CA ARG A 139 18.27 -6.81 -8.28
C ARG A 139 17.79 -5.35 -8.34
N PHE A 140 18.45 -4.50 -7.57
CA PHE A 140 18.31 -3.04 -7.69
C PHE A 140 19.49 -2.49 -8.44
N VAL A 141 19.24 -1.65 -9.45
CA VAL A 141 20.26 -1.08 -10.33
C VAL A 141 19.99 0.38 -10.61
N ASP A 142 21.08 1.13 -10.86
CA ASP A 142 21.02 2.59 -11.03
C ASP A 142 21.42 3.03 -12.46
N THR A 143 21.80 2.10 -13.32
CA THR A 143 22.22 2.38 -14.71
C THR A 143 21.71 1.29 -15.66
N GLU A 144 21.53 1.64 -16.94
CA GLU A 144 21.19 0.65 -17.97
C GLU A 144 22.24 -0.46 -18.09
N GLN A 145 23.52 -0.12 -17.93
CA GLN A 145 24.60 -1.10 -17.98
C GLN A 145 24.47 -2.11 -16.82
N ALA A 146 24.22 -1.64 -15.59
CA ALA A 146 24.00 -2.51 -14.45
C ALA A 146 22.73 -3.36 -14.61
N LEU A 147 21.70 -2.84 -15.31
CA LEU A 147 20.51 -3.63 -15.66
C LEU A 147 20.86 -4.80 -16.56
N ARG A 148 21.66 -4.57 -17.62
CA ARG A 148 22.14 -5.64 -18.51
C ARG A 148 22.94 -6.70 -17.75
N GLU A 149 23.88 -6.25 -16.94
CA GLU A 149 24.69 -7.14 -16.11
C GLU A 149 23.88 -7.96 -15.12
N ALA A 150 22.82 -7.36 -14.52
CA ALA A 150 21.93 -8.07 -13.61
C ALA A 150 21.09 -9.14 -14.33
N ILE A 151 20.60 -8.85 -15.53
CA ILE A 151 19.83 -9.80 -16.34
C ILE A 151 20.73 -10.96 -16.78
N ASP A 152 21.89 -10.66 -17.35
CA ASP A 152 22.84 -11.67 -17.83
C ASP A 152 23.47 -12.47 -16.67
N GLY A 153 23.60 -11.83 -15.50
CA GLY A 153 24.17 -12.40 -14.27
C GLY A 153 23.22 -13.26 -13.44
N GLY A 154 22.01 -13.59 -13.95
CA GLY A 154 21.16 -14.59 -13.31
C GLY A 154 19.65 -14.24 -13.18
N ILE A 155 19.23 -13.01 -13.46
CA ILE A 155 17.77 -12.71 -13.52
C ILE A 155 17.18 -13.41 -14.76
N GLY A 156 17.86 -13.33 -15.92
CA GLY A 156 17.41 -13.97 -17.16
C GLY A 156 16.22 -13.29 -17.83
N TYR A 157 15.75 -13.90 -18.91
CA TYR A 157 14.58 -13.47 -19.65
C TYR A 157 13.47 -14.54 -19.58
N PRO A 158 12.17 -14.15 -19.58
CA PRO A 158 11.71 -12.78 -19.45
C PRO A 158 11.93 -12.24 -18.02
N CYS A 159 12.00 -10.91 -17.89
CA CYS A 159 12.07 -10.24 -16.60
C CYS A 159 11.22 -8.95 -16.62
N VAL A 160 10.95 -8.38 -15.45
CA VAL A 160 10.16 -7.17 -15.30
C VAL A 160 11.04 -6.07 -14.70
N ILE A 161 11.04 -4.89 -15.30
CA ILE A 161 11.65 -3.68 -14.74
C ILE A 161 10.57 -2.76 -14.20
N LYS A 162 10.81 -2.18 -13.01
CA LYS A 162 9.92 -1.21 -12.37
C LYS A 162 10.74 -0.08 -11.72
N PRO A 163 10.30 1.18 -11.79
CA PRO A 163 10.88 2.22 -10.94
C PRO A 163 10.70 1.87 -9.46
N VAL A 164 11.66 2.24 -8.61
CA VAL A 164 11.56 1.99 -7.16
C VAL A 164 10.36 2.72 -6.54
N MET A 165 10.04 3.90 -7.07
CA MET A 165 8.89 4.70 -6.62
C MET A 165 7.94 4.98 -7.78
N SER A 166 6.98 4.11 -7.98
CA SER A 166 5.88 4.26 -8.94
C SER A 166 4.65 3.49 -8.49
N SER A 167 3.47 3.86 -8.98
CA SER A 167 2.22 3.15 -8.73
C SER A 167 1.47 2.92 -10.04
N SER A 168 0.47 2.05 -10.02
CA SER A 168 -0.41 1.76 -11.16
C SER A 168 0.36 1.38 -12.43
N GLY A 169 1.41 0.57 -12.31
CA GLY A 169 2.18 0.05 -13.45
C GLY A 169 2.99 1.08 -14.24
N LYS A 170 3.00 2.37 -13.85
CA LYS A 170 3.74 3.41 -14.57
C LYS A 170 5.24 3.16 -14.55
N GLY A 171 5.85 3.17 -15.75
CA GLY A 171 7.27 2.86 -15.92
C GLY A 171 7.61 1.36 -15.83
N GLN A 172 6.62 0.48 -15.68
CA GLN A 172 6.83 -0.97 -15.66
C GLN A 172 6.87 -1.53 -17.09
N SER A 173 7.81 -2.42 -17.37
CA SER A 173 7.91 -3.12 -18.65
C SER A 173 8.36 -4.56 -18.46
N ILE A 174 7.92 -5.44 -19.36
CA ILE A 174 8.45 -6.80 -19.49
C ILE A 174 9.58 -6.74 -20.53
N ILE A 175 10.75 -7.22 -20.16
CA ILE A 175 11.93 -7.37 -21.02
C ILE A 175 12.00 -8.83 -21.44
N ARG A 176 11.82 -9.10 -22.74
CA ARG A 176 11.85 -10.47 -23.31
C ARG A 176 13.17 -10.80 -23.95
N SER A 177 13.95 -9.79 -24.33
CA SER A 177 15.25 -9.93 -24.99
C SER A 177 16.14 -8.74 -24.69
N ALA A 178 17.42 -8.85 -25.04
CA ALA A 178 18.38 -7.75 -24.88
C ALA A 178 18.00 -6.48 -25.67
N ASP A 179 17.23 -6.63 -26.74
CA ASP A 179 16.79 -5.51 -27.60
C ASP A 179 15.75 -4.62 -26.89
N ASP A 180 15.01 -5.17 -25.91
CA ASP A 180 13.98 -4.44 -25.18
C ASP A 180 14.56 -3.52 -24.09
N ILE A 181 15.80 -3.78 -23.63
CA ILE A 181 16.38 -3.16 -22.43
C ILE A 181 16.42 -1.65 -22.52
N ALA A 182 16.92 -1.09 -23.63
CA ALA A 182 17.08 0.36 -23.77
C ALA A 182 15.73 1.10 -23.75
N ALA A 183 14.70 0.52 -24.36
CA ALA A 183 13.35 1.09 -24.35
C ALA A 183 12.71 0.98 -22.96
N ALA A 184 12.82 -0.17 -22.32
CA ALA A 184 12.30 -0.42 -20.98
C ALA A 184 12.98 0.46 -19.91
N TRP A 185 14.31 0.62 -19.99
CA TRP A 185 15.05 1.53 -19.11
C TRP A 185 14.53 2.96 -19.23
N ARG A 186 14.42 3.48 -20.45
CA ARG A 186 13.94 4.83 -20.73
C ARG A 186 12.53 5.05 -20.19
N TYR A 187 11.63 4.13 -20.45
CA TYR A 187 10.26 4.20 -19.94
C TYR A 187 10.20 4.14 -18.40
N ALA A 188 11.06 3.35 -17.76
CA ALA A 188 11.15 3.31 -16.30
C ALA A 188 11.64 4.65 -15.72
N GLN A 189 12.54 5.37 -16.42
CA GLN A 189 13.00 6.70 -15.98
C GLN A 189 11.91 7.77 -16.11
N GLU A 190 11.04 7.67 -17.12
CA GLU A 190 9.93 8.60 -17.35
C GLU A 190 8.75 8.35 -16.38
N GLY A 191 8.54 7.08 -15.96
CA GLY A 191 7.43 6.68 -15.10
C GLY A 191 7.66 6.86 -13.60
N GLY A 192 8.90 7.15 -13.17
CA GLY A 192 9.24 7.35 -11.76
C GLY A 192 8.64 8.65 -11.18
N ARG A 193 8.02 8.56 -10.00
CA ARG A 193 7.42 9.74 -9.33
C ARG A 193 8.43 10.62 -8.61
N VAL A 194 9.51 10.05 -8.11
CA VAL A 194 10.57 10.76 -7.37
C VAL A 194 11.90 10.08 -7.66
N GLY A 195 12.89 10.85 -8.16
CA GLY A 195 14.25 10.39 -8.40
C GLY A 195 14.37 9.48 -9.63
N ALA A 196 14.74 10.04 -10.76
CA ALA A 196 15.23 9.25 -11.90
C ALA A 196 16.46 8.46 -11.47
N GLY A 197 16.57 7.20 -11.89
CA GLY A 197 17.79 6.42 -11.81
C GLY A 197 17.60 5.00 -11.28
N ARG A 198 17.08 4.82 -10.06
CA ARG A 198 17.03 3.49 -9.42
C ARG A 198 15.80 2.70 -9.82
N VAL A 199 16.03 1.47 -10.27
CA VAL A 199 14.96 0.54 -10.63
C VAL A 199 15.17 -0.81 -9.95
N ILE A 200 14.10 -1.59 -9.84
CA ILE A 200 14.16 -3.03 -9.58
C ILE A 200 14.00 -3.78 -10.89
N VAL A 201 14.82 -4.80 -11.11
CA VAL A 201 14.60 -5.82 -12.11
C VAL A 201 14.28 -7.14 -11.41
N GLU A 202 13.19 -7.78 -11.82
CA GLU A 202 12.66 -8.99 -11.21
C GLU A 202 12.53 -10.08 -12.26
N GLY A 203 12.92 -11.32 -11.90
CA GLY A 203 12.62 -12.48 -12.72
C GLY A 203 11.12 -12.66 -12.87
N PHE A 204 10.69 -12.99 -14.06
CA PHE A 204 9.27 -13.22 -14.34
C PHE A 204 8.81 -14.51 -13.64
N ILE A 205 7.71 -14.43 -12.91
CA ILE A 205 7.02 -15.58 -12.34
C ILE A 205 5.91 -15.98 -13.29
N GLU A 206 5.94 -17.23 -13.76
CA GLU A 206 4.78 -17.81 -14.44
C GLU A 206 3.76 -18.22 -13.38
N PHE A 207 2.67 -17.48 -13.27
CA PHE A 207 1.62 -17.72 -12.31
C PHE A 207 0.28 -18.04 -13.00
N ASP A 208 -0.57 -18.81 -12.33
CA ASP A 208 -1.90 -19.12 -12.81
C ASP A 208 -2.85 -17.94 -12.60
N TYR A 209 -2.69 -17.25 -11.46
CA TYR A 209 -3.49 -16.08 -11.09
C TYR A 209 -2.79 -15.24 -10.02
N GLU A 210 -3.23 -14.01 -9.91
CA GLU A 210 -2.85 -13.06 -8.87
C GLU A 210 -4.04 -12.81 -7.94
N ILE A 211 -3.76 -12.69 -6.65
CA ILE A 211 -4.77 -12.33 -5.64
C ILE A 211 -4.33 -11.15 -4.79
N THR A 212 -5.31 -10.44 -4.27
CA THR A 212 -5.13 -9.57 -3.11
C THR A 212 -5.78 -10.23 -1.89
N LEU A 213 -5.00 -10.37 -0.81
CA LEU A 213 -5.49 -10.85 0.47
C LEU A 213 -5.58 -9.67 1.45
N LEU A 214 -6.80 -9.14 1.63
CA LEU A 214 -7.02 -8.12 2.65
C LEU A 214 -6.80 -8.74 4.03
N THR A 215 -5.87 -8.16 4.76
CA THR A 215 -5.40 -8.61 6.06
C THR A 215 -5.67 -7.54 7.09
N VAL A 216 -6.46 -7.86 8.10
CA VAL A 216 -6.90 -6.94 9.14
C VAL A 216 -6.18 -7.25 10.44
N ARG A 217 -5.50 -6.26 11.00
CA ARG A 217 -4.90 -6.33 12.33
C ARG A 217 -5.72 -5.49 13.29
N ALA A 218 -6.29 -6.12 14.30
CA ALA A 218 -7.17 -5.47 15.27
C ALA A 218 -6.88 -5.96 16.69
N ARG A 219 -7.45 -5.31 17.70
CA ARG A 219 -7.45 -5.82 19.07
C ARG A 219 -8.59 -6.80 19.25
N GLY A 220 -8.27 -7.99 19.72
CA GLY A 220 -9.24 -8.96 20.19
C GLY A 220 -9.90 -8.54 21.52
N ALA A 221 -10.89 -9.31 21.95
CA ALA A 221 -11.60 -9.06 23.21
C ALA A 221 -10.68 -9.17 24.45
N ASP A 222 -9.61 -9.91 24.34
CA ASP A 222 -8.56 -10.06 25.36
C ASP A 222 -7.50 -8.96 25.33
N GLY A 223 -7.65 -7.98 24.42
CA GLY A 223 -6.71 -6.87 24.20
C GLY A 223 -5.46 -7.23 23.38
N GLN A 224 -5.28 -8.51 23.03
CA GLN A 224 -4.17 -8.94 22.17
C GLN A 224 -4.43 -8.54 20.71
N ILE A 225 -3.34 -8.38 19.95
CA ILE A 225 -3.46 -8.14 18.50
C ILE A 225 -3.81 -9.46 17.82
N VAL A 226 -4.90 -9.46 17.08
CA VAL A 226 -5.32 -10.56 16.23
C VAL A 226 -5.20 -10.13 14.76
N THR A 227 -4.79 -11.08 13.91
CA THR A 227 -4.76 -10.91 12.47
C THR A 227 -5.85 -11.77 11.85
N GLN A 228 -6.71 -11.14 11.05
CA GLN A 228 -7.80 -11.79 10.33
C GLN A 228 -7.62 -11.55 8.83
N PHE A 229 -8.16 -12.46 8.04
CA PHE A 229 -8.07 -12.41 6.59
C PHE A 229 -9.48 -12.40 5.99
N CYS A 230 -9.70 -11.53 5.03
CA CYS A 230 -10.86 -11.64 4.16
C CYS A 230 -10.71 -12.84 3.22
N GLU A 231 -11.78 -13.24 2.55
CA GLU A 231 -11.66 -14.19 1.45
C GLU A 231 -10.78 -13.60 0.34
N PRO A 232 -9.99 -14.43 -0.35
CA PRO A 232 -9.11 -13.95 -1.42
C PRO A 232 -9.87 -13.19 -2.50
N ILE A 233 -9.29 -12.09 -2.95
CA ILE A 233 -9.82 -11.28 -4.06
C ILE A 233 -9.01 -11.58 -5.30
N GLY A 234 -9.65 -12.16 -6.31
CA GLY A 234 -9.09 -12.27 -7.65
C GLY A 234 -9.28 -10.96 -8.41
N HIS A 235 -8.33 -10.64 -9.27
CA HIS A 235 -8.43 -9.45 -10.11
C HIS A 235 -7.81 -9.70 -11.49
N ARG A 236 -8.22 -8.86 -12.43
CA ARG A 236 -7.65 -8.85 -13.77
C ARG A 236 -7.16 -7.44 -14.10
N GLN A 237 -5.93 -7.40 -14.56
CA GLN A 237 -5.31 -6.19 -15.08
C GLN A 237 -5.14 -6.31 -16.60
N VAL A 238 -5.27 -5.20 -17.31
CA VAL A 238 -4.99 -5.08 -18.74
C VAL A 238 -4.08 -3.88 -18.94
N ASP A 239 -2.91 -4.10 -19.51
CA ASP A 239 -1.91 -3.05 -19.76
C ASP A 239 -1.51 -2.24 -18.49
N GLY A 240 -1.62 -2.88 -17.32
CA GLY A 240 -1.33 -2.27 -16.02
C GLY A 240 -2.52 -1.56 -15.37
N ASP A 241 -3.65 -1.47 -16.07
CA ASP A 241 -4.89 -0.92 -15.53
C ASP A 241 -5.73 -2.02 -14.87
N TYR A 242 -6.24 -1.74 -13.67
CA TYR A 242 -7.21 -2.56 -12.98
C TYR A 242 -8.56 -2.52 -13.70
N VAL A 243 -9.08 -3.67 -14.09
CA VAL A 243 -10.29 -3.78 -14.91
C VAL A 243 -11.43 -4.46 -14.17
N GLU A 244 -11.15 -5.51 -13.42
CA GLU A 244 -12.16 -6.36 -12.79
C GLU A 244 -11.62 -7.01 -11.53
N SER A 245 -12.47 -7.14 -10.50
CA SER A 245 -12.22 -7.98 -9.34
C SER A 245 -13.45 -8.79 -8.93
N TRP A 246 -13.20 -9.89 -8.26
CA TRP A 246 -14.25 -10.76 -7.70
C TRP A 246 -13.82 -11.37 -6.37
N GLN A 247 -14.78 -11.67 -5.52
CA GLN A 247 -14.55 -12.31 -4.24
C GLN A 247 -15.72 -13.27 -3.92
N PRO A 248 -15.45 -14.50 -3.45
CA PRO A 248 -14.11 -15.09 -3.23
C PRO A 248 -13.44 -15.56 -4.53
N HIS A 249 -12.10 -15.55 -4.55
CA HIS A 249 -11.34 -16.26 -5.58
C HIS A 249 -11.07 -17.70 -5.11
N PRO A 250 -11.42 -18.73 -5.90
CA PRO A 250 -11.18 -20.11 -5.51
C PRO A 250 -9.69 -20.44 -5.51
N MET A 251 -9.21 -21.05 -4.43
CA MET A 251 -7.82 -21.47 -4.25
C MET A 251 -7.73 -22.88 -3.69
N SER A 252 -6.61 -23.56 -3.91
CA SER A 252 -6.33 -24.78 -3.16
C SER A 252 -6.18 -24.47 -1.67
N PRO A 253 -6.55 -25.39 -0.76
CA PRO A 253 -6.34 -25.18 0.68
C PRO A 253 -4.87 -24.91 1.05
N VAL A 254 -3.93 -25.50 0.31
CA VAL A 254 -2.48 -25.31 0.52
C VAL A 254 -2.06 -23.91 0.11
N ALA A 255 -2.45 -23.44 -1.09
CA ALA A 255 -2.15 -22.10 -1.55
C ALA A 255 -2.77 -21.03 -0.64
N LEU A 256 -4.02 -21.23 -0.19
CA LEU A 256 -4.69 -20.32 0.75
C LEU A 256 -3.95 -20.23 2.09
N GLN A 257 -3.52 -21.37 2.64
CA GLN A 257 -2.75 -21.39 3.88
C GLN A 257 -1.42 -20.67 3.75
N ARG A 258 -0.67 -20.92 2.67
CA ARG A 258 0.60 -20.22 2.38
C ARG A 258 0.40 -18.71 2.18
N SER A 259 -0.67 -18.32 1.51
CA SER A 259 -1.02 -16.89 1.34
C SER A 259 -1.23 -16.20 2.69
N ARG A 260 -1.95 -16.84 3.61
CA ARG A 260 -2.18 -16.35 4.96
C ARG A 260 -0.89 -16.27 5.79
N GLU A 261 0.01 -17.26 5.66
CA GLU A 261 1.31 -17.26 6.34
C GLU A 261 2.19 -16.10 5.88
N ILE A 262 2.27 -15.87 4.56
CA ILE A 262 3.01 -14.73 3.99
C ILE A 262 2.41 -13.40 4.48
N ALA A 263 1.10 -13.26 4.39
CA ALA A 263 0.40 -12.04 4.81
C ALA A 263 0.56 -11.79 6.33
N LEU A 264 0.48 -12.83 7.15
CA LEU A 264 0.71 -12.74 8.60
C LEU A 264 2.13 -12.24 8.91
N ALA A 265 3.13 -12.81 8.23
CA ALA A 265 4.53 -12.47 8.47
C ALA A 265 4.82 -11.01 8.09
N VAL A 266 4.45 -10.59 6.88
CA VAL A 266 4.76 -9.23 6.41
C VAL A 266 3.99 -8.17 7.20
N THR A 267 2.68 -8.37 7.45
CA THR A 267 1.89 -7.39 8.22
C THR A 267 2.25 -7.39 9.69
N GLY A 268 2.70 -8.54 10.22
CA GLY A 268 3.22 -8.68 11.57
C GLY A 268 4.46 -7.81 11.81
N ASP A 269 5.42 -7.82 10.88
CA ASP A 269 6.62 -6.97 10.95
C ASP A 269 6.30 -5.49 10.73
N LEU A 270 5.47 -5.15 9.74
CA LEU A 270 5.04 -3.77 9.50
C LEU A 270 4.34 -3.17 10.72
N GLY A 271 3.68 -4.00 11.50
CA GLY A 271 3.10 -3.63 12.79
C GLY A 271 1.80 -2.83 12.70
N GLY A 272 1.39 -2.27 13.84
CA GLY A 272 0.20 -1.44 13.96
C GLY A 272 -1.12 -2.19 13.89
N LEU A 273 -2.20 -1.41 13.85
CA LEU A 273 -3.58 -1.86 13.68
C LEU A 273 -4.14 -1.22 12.42
N GLY A 274 -4.84 -1.98 11.60
CA GLY A 274 -5.41 -1.48 10.35
C GLY A 274 -5.61 -2.57 9.31
N ILE A 275 -5.81 -2.15 8.08
CA ILE A 275 -6.02 -3.01 6.92
C ILE A 275 -4.79 -2.95 6.04
N PHE A 276 -4.40 -4.11 5.52
CA PHE A 276 -3.32 -4.26 4.55
C PHE A 276 -3.84 -5.02 3.33
N GLY A 277 -3.54 -4.53 2.14
CA GLY A 277 -3.74 -5.27 0.90
C GLY A 277 -2.45 -6.01 0.55
N VAL A 278 -2.41 -7.32 0.69
CA VAL A 278 -1.24 -8.15 0.36
C VAL A 278 -1.45 -8.81 -0.99
N GLU A 279 -0.59 -8.48 -1.96
CA GLU A 279 -0.65 -9.00 -3.32
C GLU A 279 0.28 -10.20 -3.47
N LEU A 280 -0.24 -11.27 -4.07
CA LEU A 280 0.41 -12.56 -4.14
C LEU A 280 0.23 -13.19 -5.53
N PHE A 281 1.32 -13.72 -6.09
CA PHE A 281 1.27 -14.59 -7.26
C PHE A 281 1.08 -16.04 -6.83
N VAL A 282 0.26 -16.79 -7.56
CA VAL A 282 -0.07 -18.19 -7.25
C VAL A 282 0.09 -19.06 -8.49
N ALA A 283 0.84 -20.15 -8.37
CA ALA A 283 0.93 -21.21 -9.38
C ALA A 283 0.79 -22.58 -8.68
N GLY A 284 -0.32 -23.26 -8.95
CA GLY A 284 -0.69 -24.44 -8.20
C GLY A 284 -0.75 -24.19 -6.70
N ASP A 285 0.11 -24.88 -5.94
CA ASP A 285 0.24 -24.68 -4.50
C ASP A 285 1.36 -23.69 -4.12
N GLN A 286 2.11 -23.18 -5.07
CA GLN A 286 3.19 -22.22 -4.80
C GLN A 286 2.64 -20.81 -4.73
N VAL A 287 3.17 -20.02 -3.79
CA VAL A 287 2.75 -18.64 -3.55
C VAL A 287 3.97 -17.77 -3.36
N TRP A 288 4.00 -16.62 -4.04
CA TRP A 288 5.07 -15.62 -3.91
C TRP A 288 4.50 -14.28 -3.48
N PHE A 289 5.20 -13.61 -2.60
CA PHE A 289 4.93 -12.23 -2.24
C PHE A 289 5.25 -11.31 -3.43
N SER A 290 4.28 -10.51 -3.83
CA SER A 290 4.42 -9.47 -4.84
C SER A 290 4.60 -8.09 -4.19
N GLU A 291 3.57 -7.60 -3.51
CA GLU A 291 3.55 -6.27 -2.90
C GLU A 291 2.64 -6.25 -1.66
N VAL A 292 2.75 -5.20 -0.84
CA VAL A 292 1.79 -4.92 0.22
C VAL A 292 1.52 -3.43 0.31
N SER A 293 0.25 -3.09 0.40
CA SER A 293 -0.24 -1.74 0.68
C SER A 293 -0.72 -1.66 2.13
N PRO A 294 -0.28 -0.68 2.95
CA PRO A 294 -0.70 -0.52 4.34
C PRO A 294 -2.05 0.24 4.40
N ARG A 295 -3.00 -0.17 3.58
CA ARG A 295 -4.31 0.42 3.36
C ARG A 295 -5.20 -0.57 2.61
N PRO A 296 -6.52 -0.32 2.50
CA PRO A 296 -7.35 -1.04 1.53
C PRO A 296 -6.78 -0.82 0.13
N HIS A 297 -6.60 -1.90 -0.62
CA HIS A 297 -6.18 -1.83 -2.03
C HIS A 297 -7.38 -1.50 -2.93
N ASP A 298 -7.15 -1.01 -4.16
CA ASP A 298 -8.24 -0.73 -5.11
C ASP A 298 -9.10 -1.98 -5.37
N THR A 299 -8.46 -3.17 -5.39
CA THR A 299 -9.17 -4.45 -5.45
C THR A 299 -10.12 -4.66 -4.26
N GLY A 300 -9.83 -4.04 -3.13
CA GLY A 300 -10.66 -4.09 -1.91
C GLY A 300 -12.04 -3.45 -2.07
N MET A 301 -12.25 -2.62 -3.09
CA MET A 301 -13.57 -2.02 -3.39
C MET A 301 -14.66 -3.07 -3.61
N VAL A 302 -14.31 -4.27 -4.07
CA VAL A 302 -15.29 -5.36 -4.23
C VAL A 302 -15.95 -5.77 -2.90
N THR A 303 -15.27 -5.52 -1.78
CA THR A 303 -15.83 -5.84 -0.44
C THR A 303 -17.07 -5.02 -0.10
N LEU A 304 -17.28 -3.86 -0.74
CA LEU A 304 -18.48 -3.05 -0.56
C LEU A 304 -19.77 -3.77 -1.00
N ILE A 305 -19.65 -4.79 -1.87
CA ILE A 305 -20.79 -5.58 -2.38
C ILE A 305 -20.70 -7.06 -2.02
N SER A 306 -19.54 -7.57 -1.64
CA SER A 306 -19.32 -9.00 -1.34
C SER A 306 -19.35 -9.34 0.15
N GLN A 307 -19.29 -8.33 1.03
CA GLN A 307 -19.26 -8.50 2.47
C GLN A 307 -20.30 -7.60 3.17
N VAL A 308 -20.62 -7.96 4.42
CA VAL A 308 -21.42 -7.08 5.29
C VAL A 308 -20.55 -5.92 5.74
N GLN A 309 -21.09 -4.69 5.61
CA GLN A 309 -20.41 -3.46 5.98
C GLN A 309 -20.71 -3.09 7.43
#